data_571cc833d2b8ace9dc524028c62303c4
#
_entry.id   571cc833d2b8ace9dc524028c62303c4
#
_cell.length_a   1.000
_cell.length_b   1.000
_cell.length_c   1.000
_cell.angle_alpha   90.00
_cell.angle_beta   90.00
_cell.angle_gamma   90.00
#
_symmetry.space_group_name_H-M   'P 1'
#
loop_
_entity.id
_entity.type
_entity.pdbx_description
1 polymer ?
#
loop_
_entity_poly.entity_id
_entity_poly.type
_entity_poly.pdbx_seq_one_letter_code
_entity_poly.pdbx_strand_id
1 'polypeptide(L)'
;HYEVINMEKILLGISSCLLGNKVRYDGQHKYDHFLAATLGEFVEYAPVCPEVECGLPVPREAMRLVGNPENPRLVTIKEKVDHTDRMRTWGEKRLEKLAELPMCGFIFKSRSPSSGMERVKVYHEKGGTPAKNGVGIFADMFMKKFPFLPVEEDGRLQDPGLRENFIARIFVYKRWMEMLKN
;
A
#
# COMPACT_ATOMS: atom_id res chain seq x y z
N HIS A 1 20.46 -35.44 13.50
CA HIS A 1 20.69 -34.18 12.79
C HIS A 1 19.39 -33.77 12.13
N TYR A 2 18.63 -32.89 12.80
CA TYR A 2 17.54 -32.17 12.14
C TYR A 2 18.19 -31.04 11.36
N GLU A 3 18.22 -31.14 10.04
CA GLU A 3 18.44 -29.97 9.20
C GLU A 3 17.37 -28.96 9.53
N VAL A 4 17.73 -27.87 10.19
CA VAL A 4 16.89 -26.69 10.28
C VAL A 4 16.78 -26.19 8.84
N ILE A 5 15.69 -26.55 8.18
CA ILE A 5 15.33 -25.95 6.89
C ILE A 5 15.21 -24.46 7.18
N ASN A 6 16.21 -23.72 6.75
CA ASN A 6 16.23 -22.26 6.82
C ASN A 6 15.16 -21.78 5.83
N MET A 7 13.90 -21.74 6.30
CA MET A 7 12.81 -21.20 5.52
C MET A 7 13.05 -19.69 5.39
N GLU A 8 13.44 -19.24 4.22
CA GLU A 8 13.51 -17.83 3.92
C GLU A 8 12.17 -17.18 4.28
N LYS A 9 12.23 -16.10 5.06
CA LYS A 9 11.02 -15.35 5.42
C LYS A 9 10.35 -14.82 4.17
N ILE A 10 9.01 -14.81 4.21
CA ILE A 10 8.21 -14.20 3.15
C ILE A 10 8.41 -12.68 3.20
N LEU A 11 8.71 -12.07 2.06
CA LEU A 11 8.79 -10.62 1.91
C LEU A 11 7.43 -10.04 1.51
N LEU A 12 6.93 -9.09 2.29
CA LEU A 12 5.72 -8.31 1.99
C LEU A 12 6.06 -6.83 1.88
N GLY A 13 5.50 -6.17 0.87
CA GLY A 13 5.43 -4.72 0.88
C GLY A 13 4.38 -4.24 1.87
N ILE A 14 4.56 -3.06 2.45
CA ILE A 14 3.62 -2.50 3.42
C ILE A 14 3.66 -0.98 3.42
N SER A 15 2.51 -0.36 3.63
CA SER A 15 2.45 1.08 3.92
C SER A 15 3.21 1.39 5.21
N SER A 16 4.21 2.25 5.13
CA SER A 16 5.20 2.48 6.18
C SER A 16 4.61 2.93 7.52
N CYS A 17 3.53 3.70 7.50
CA CYS A 17 2.86 4.17 8.72
C CYS A 17 2.29 3.04 9.58
N LEU A 18 2.01 1.88 8.98
CA LEU A 18 1.48 0.71 9.71
C LEU A 18 2.54 0.04 10.61
N LEU A 19 3.82 0.29 10.34
CA LEU A 19 4.93 -0.19 11.16
C LEU A 19 5.35 0.79 12.27
N GLY A 20 4.62 1.90 12.42
CA GLY A 20 4.91 2.92 13.42
C GLY A 20 5.79 4.07 12.94
N ASN A 21 6.15 4.10 11.66
CA ASN A 21 6.91 5.21 11.09
C ASN A 21 6.03 6.47 11.03
N LYS A 22 6.56 7.58 11.50
CA LYS A 22 5.85 8.87 11.59
C LYS A 22 5.88 9.62 10.24
N VAL A 23 5.25 9.05 9.25
CA VAL A 23 5.29 9.51 7.84
C VAL A 23 3.97 10.10 7.34
N ARG A 24 2.96 10.15 8.19
CA ARG A 24 1.65 10.72 7.84
C ARG A 24 1.72 12.24 7.73
N TYR A 25 0.70 12.82 7.07
CA TYR A 25 0.60 14.26 6.85
C TYR A 25 0.66 15.10 8.15
N ASP A 26 0.16 14.53 9.26
CA ASP A 26 0.14 15.15 10.59
C ASP A 26 1.38 14.83 11.44
N GLY A 27 2.38 14.15 10.88
CA GLY A 27 3.56 13.70 11.59
C GLY A 27 3.34 12.48 12.49
N GLN A 28 2.20 11.82 12.40
CA GLN A 28 1.86 10.65 13.20
C GLN A 28 2.07 9.34 12.42
N HIS A 29 1.75 8.22 13.06
CA HIS A 29 1.73 6.90 12.46
C HIS A 29 0.34 6.25 12.63
N LYS A 30 0.17 5.07 12.05
CA LYS A 30 -0.99 4.19 12.22
C LYS A 30 -0.54 2.78 12.56
N TYR A 31 0.30 2.67 13.60
CA TYR A 31 0.84 1.39 14.04
C TYR A 31 -0.26 0.34 14.18
N ASP A 32 -0.07 -0.76 13.48
CA ASP A 32 -0.94 -1.93 13.57
C ASP A 32 -0.18 -3.03 14.29
N HIS A 33 -0.62 -3.34 15.51
CA HIS A 33 0.06 -4.29 16.37
C HIS A 33 0.15 -5.70 15.77
N PHE A 34 -0.94 -6.16 15.16
CA PHE A 34 -0.94 -7.48 14.52
C PHE A 34 0.07 -7.55 13.36
N LEU A 35 0.05 -6.57 12.47
CA LEU A 35 0.95 -6.55 11.33
C LEU A 35 2.41 -6.39 11.74
N ALA A 36 2.70 -5.44 12.62
CA ALA A 36 4.06 -5.13 13.00
C ALA A 36 4.68 -6.17 13.96
N ALA A 37 3.95 -6.57 14.99
CA ALA A 37 4.50 -7.42 16.05
C ALA A 37 4.18 -8.91 15.86
N THR A 38 2.96 -9.25 15.46
CA THR A 38 2.56 -10.66 15.34
C THR A 38 2.97 -11.25 13.99
N LEU A 39 2.46 -10.71 12.90
CA LEU A 39 2.83 -11.17 11.56
C LEU A 39 4.31 -10.88 11.27
N GLY A 40 4.84 -9.77 11.78
CA GLY A 40 6.22 -9.37 11.62
C GLY A 40 7.27 -10.33 12.15
N GLU A 41 6.88 -11.29 13.00
CA GLU A 41 7.78 -12.38 13.42
C GLU A 41 8.02 -13.40 12.31
N PHE A 42 7.09 -13.53 11.37
CA PHE A 42 7.08 -14.56 10.32
C PHE A 42 7.42 -14.03 8.93
N VAL A 43 7.40 -12.72 8.74
CA VAL A 43 7.63 -12.08 7.45
C VAL A 43 8.68 -10.98 7.57
N GLU A 44 9.27 -10.61 6.45
CA GLU A 44 10.07 -9.40 6.30
C GLU A 44 9.22 -8.35 5.58
N TYR A 45 9.39 -7.09 5.95
CA TYR A 45 8.66 -5.99 5.35
C TYR A 45 9.55 -5.08 4.51
N ALA A 46 9.06 -4.71 3.33
CA ALA A 46 9.56 -3.60 2.52
C ALA A 46 8.59 -2.41 2.67
N PRO A 47 8.90 -1.43 3.55
CA PRO A 47 8.01 -0.31 3.80
C PRO A 47 8.03 0.69 2.65
N VAL A 48 6.86 1.22 2.31
CA VAL A 48 6.69 2.25 1.28
C VAL A 48 5.78 3.34 1.82
N CYS A 49 6.19 4.61 1.67
CA CYS A 49 5.31 5.76 1.88
C CYS A 49 5.30 6.61 0.61
N PRO A 50 4.26 6.50 -0.24
CA PRO A 50 4.23 7.21 -1.52
C PRO A 50 4.35 8.73 -1.37
N GLU A 51 3.75 9.29 -0.33
CA GLU A 51 3.73 10.75 -0.13
C GLU A 51 5.11 11.27 0.26
N VAL A 52 5.80 10.64 1.19
CA VAL A 52 7.15 11.04 1.61
C VAL A 52 8.17 10.74 0.51
N GLU A 53 8.10 9.56 -0.09
CA GLU A 53 9.09 9.13 -1.09
C GLU A 53 8.97 9.93 -2.39
N CYS A 54 7.79 10.45 -2.74
CA CYS A 54 7.65 11.33 -3.89
C CYS A 54 8.13 12.77 -3.64
N GLY A 55 8.60 13.06 -2.41
CA GLY A 55 9.25 14.32 -2.06
C GLY A 55 8.40 15.28 -1.23
N LEU A 56 7.27 14.84 -0.67
CA LEU A 56 6.46 15.69 0.19
C LEU A 56 7.00 15.69 1.63
N PRO A 57 6.95 16.83 2.34
CA PRO A 57 7.46 16.94 3.71
C PRO A 57 6.54 16.28 4.74
N VAL A 58 7.06 16.15 5.96
CA VAL A 58 6.30 15.77 7.16
C VAL A 58 6.54 16.85 8.21
N PRO A 59 5.51 17.50 8.76
CA PRO A 59 4.11 17.43 8.37
C PRO A 59 3.83 18.08 7.01
N ARG A 60 2.67 17.81 6.46
CA ARG A 60 2.21 18.38 5.18
C ARG A 60 0.70 18.57 5.20
N GLU A 61 0.23 19.35 4.25
CA GLU A 61 -1.21 19.49 4.08
C GLU A 61 -1.86 18.16 3.67
N ALA A 62 -3.00 17.84 4.26
CA ALA A 62 -3.78 16.66 3.87
C ALA A 62 -4.25 16.76 2.42
N MET A 63 -4.28 15.64 1.74
CA MET A 63 -4.69 15.52 0.34
C MET A 63 -5.94 14.67 0.18
N ARG A 64 -6.59 14.81 -0.95
CA ARG A 64 -7.75 14.02 -1.34
C ARG A 64 -7.77 13.76 -2.84
N LEU A 65 -8.54 12.75 -3.25
CA LEU A 65 -8.81 12.50 -4.66
C LEU A 65 -9.97 13.36 -5.13
N VAL A 66 -9.83 13.93 -6.33
CA VAL A 66 -10.82 14.82 -6.94
C VAL A 66 -11.04 14.43 -8.40
N GLY A 67 -12.26 14.54 -8.87
CA GLY A 67 -12.63 14.38 -10.28
C GLY A 67 -13.15 13.00 -10.65
N ASN A 68 -12.66 12.44 -11.74
CA ASN A 68 -13.09 11.15 -12.24
C ASN A 68 -12.46 10.01 -11.40
N PRO A 69 -13.26 9.09 -10.81
CA PRO A 69 -12.72 7.95 -10.04
C PRO A 69 -11.78 7.04 -10.81
N GLU A 70 -11.92 6.95 -12.12
CA GLU A 70 -11.04 6.13 -12.97
C GLU A 70 -9.69 6.80 -13.27
N ASN A 71 -9.63 8.11 -13.16
CA ASN A 71 -8.42 8.91 -13.35
C ASN A 71 -8.44 10.14 -12.44
N PRO A 72 -8.39 9.94 -11.11
CA PRO A 72 -8.52 11.04 -10.17
C PRO A 72 -7.25 11.89 -10.10
N ARG A 73 -7.41 13.10 -9.59
CA ARG A 73 -6.30 13.99 -9.25
C ARG A 73 -6.08 13.95 -7.74
N LEU A 74 -4.82 13.94 -7.32
CA LEU A 74 -4.40 14.01 -5.93
C LEU A 74 -4.08 15.46 -5.58
N VAL A 75 -4.94 16.07 -4.77
CA VAL A 75 -4.93 17.53 -4.55
C VAL A 75 -4.95 17.86 -3.07
N THR A 76 -4.17 18.86 -2.64
CA THR A 76 -4.23 19.35 -1.26
C THR A 76 -5.60 19.98 -0.97
N ILE A 77 -6.09 19.86 0.26
CA ILE A 77 -7.45 20.24 0.62
C ILE A 77 -7.64 21.76 0.61
N LYS A 78 -6.70 22.51 1.16
CA LYS A 78 -6.78 23.97 1.32
C LYS A 78 -6.20 24.72 0.13
N GLU A 79 -4.93 24.46 -0.17
CA GLU A 79 -4.19 25.21 -1.20
C GLU A 79 -4.48 24.72 -2.63
N LYS A 80 -5.14 23.57 -2.78
CA LYS A 80 -5.50 22.98 -4.08
C LYS A 80 -4.29 22.68 -4.98
N VAL A 81 -3.16 22.39 -4.39
CA VAL A 81 -1.95 21.98 -5.14
C VAL A 81 -2.13 20.54 -5.62
N ASP A 82 -1.93 20.31 -6.90
CA ASP A 82 -2.05 19.00 -7.53
C ASP A 82 -0.70 18.28 -7.54
N HIS A 83 -0.63 17.16 -6.84
CA HIS A 83 0.57 16.32 -6.73
C HIS A 83 0.48 15.01 -7.53
N THR A 84 -0.52 14.87 -8.41
CA THR A 84 -0.75 13.62 -9.15
C THR A 84 0.44 13.23 -10.01
N ASP A 85 0.96 14.15 -10.82
CA ASP A 85 2.06 13.84 -11.74
C ASP A 85 3.36 13.58 -11.00
N ARG A 86 3.61 14.29 -9.90
CA ARG A 86 4.74 14.03 -8.99
C ARG A 86 4.71 12.59 -8.48
N MET A 87 3.58 12.17 -7.95
CA MET A 87 3.43 10.82 -7.40
C MET A 87 3.50 9.74 -8.49
N ARG A 88 2.90 9.97 -9.64
CA ARG A 88 2.97 9.03 -10.77
C ARG A 88 4.38 8.85 -11.29
N THR A 89 5.11 9.94 -11.49
CA THR A 89 6.51 9.88 -11.95
C THR A 89 7.41 9.13 -10.97
N TRP A 90 7.26 9.40 -9.67
CA TRP A 90 7.95 8.65 -8.64
C TRP A 90 7.52 7.17 -8.63
N GLY A 91 6.22 6.92 -8.71
CA GLY A 91 5.63 5.58 -8.66
C GLY A 91 6.12 4.65 -9.75
N GLU A 92 6.25 5.15 -10.98
CA GLU A 92 6.80 4.37 -12.10
C GLU A 92 8.20 3.83 -11.77
N LYS A 93 9.08 4.68 -11.28
CA LYS A 93 10.45 4.29 -10.90
C LYS A 93 10.46 3.35 -9.68
N ARG A 94 9.61 3.63 -8.70
CA ARG A 94 9.53 2.82 -7.49
C ARG A 94 9.02 1.40 -7.78
N LEU A 95 8.04 1.28 -8.68
CA LEU A 95 7.49 -0.01 -9.08
C LEU A 95 8.51 -0.87 -9.83
N GLU A 96 9.36 -0.28 -10.64
CA GLU A 96 10.47 -1.00 -11.28
C GLU A 96 11.42 -1.61 -10.25
N LYS A 97 11.76 -0.85 -9.21
CA LYS A 97 12.60 -1.35 -8.10
C LYS A 97 11.90 -2.41 -7.27
N LEU A 98 10.62 -2.24 -6.99
CA LEU A 98 9.84 -3.24 -6.27
C LEU A 98 9.71 -4.55 -7.06
N ALA A 99 9.65 -4.47 -8.39
CA ALA A 99 9.62 -5.66 -9.26
C ALA A 99 10.89 -6.51 -9.16
N GLU A 100 12.01 -5.95 -8.73
CA GLU A 100 13.26 -6.69 -8.49
C GLU A 100 13.26 -7.46 -7.17
N LEU A 101 12.31 -7.19 -6.28
CA LEU A 101 12.19 -7.86 -4.98
C LEU A 101 11.31 -9.10 -5.06
N PRO A 102 11.60 -10.15 -4.27
CA PRO A 102 10.78 -11.35 -4.22
C PRO A 102 9.54 -11.17 -3.33
N MET A 103 8.75 -10.11 -3.57
CA MET A 103 7.53 -9.85 -2.81
C MET A 103 6.46 -10.91 -3.08
N CYS A 104 5.79 -11.32 -2.01
CA CYS A 104 4.68 -12.26 -2.05
C CYS A 104 3.32 -11.62 -1.78
N GLY A 105 3.29 -10.33 -1.50
CA GLY A 105 2.08 -9.56 -1.26
C GLY A 105 2.38 -8.13 -0.86
N PHE A 106 1.31 -7.33 -0.74
CA PHE A 106 1.39 -5.96 -0.26
C PHE A 106 0.21 -5.62 0.65
N ILE A 107 0.48 -4.91 1.73
CA ILE A 107 -0.53 -4.44 2.68
C ILE A 107 -0.60 -2.91 2.60
N PHE A 108 -1.71 -2.41 2.08
CA PHE A 108 -1.96 -0.99 1.92
C PHE A 108 -2.63 -0.37 3.15
N LYS A 109 -2.38 0.92 3.39
CA LYS A 109 -3.14 1.71 4.36
C LYS A 109 -4.52 2.04 3.78
N SER A 110 -5.56 1.56 4.43
CA SER A 110 -6.95 1.80 4.01
C SER A 110 -7.31 3.29 3.99
N ARG A 111 -8.18 3.66 3.07
CA ARG A 111 -8.75 5.02 2.89
C ARG A 111 -7.75 6.11 2.53
N SER A 112 -6.50 5.77 2.32
CA SER A 112 -5.48 6.73 1.90
C SER A 112 -5.64 7.12 0.44
N PRO A 113 -5.57 8.42 0.09
CA PRO A 113 -5.67 8.86 -1.31
C PRO A 113 -4.46 8.42 -2.15
N SER A 114 -3.37 8.01 -1.53
CA SER A 114 -2.21 7.44 -2.22
C SER A 114 -2.18 5.92 -2.17
N SER A 115 -2.61 5.28 -1.07
CA SER A 115 -2.38 3.87 -0.79
C SER A 115 -3.64 3.03 -0.56
N GLY A 116 -4.84 3.61 -0.52
CA GLY A 116 -6.07 2.84 -0.34
C GLY A 116 -6.38 2.00 -1.59
N MET A 117 -6.54 0.70 -1.43
CA MET A 117 -6.78 -0.18 -2.58
C MET A 117 -8.21 -0.17 -3.08
N GLU A 118 -9.16 0.27 -2.25
CA GLU A 118 -10.58 0.35 -2.59
C GLU A 118 -11.31 1.39 -1.74
N ARG A 119 -12.48 1.82 -2.19
CA ARG A 119 -13.42 2.65 -1.43
C ARG A 119 -12.82 3.96 -0.90
N VAL A 120 -11.82 4.48 -1.58
CA VAL A 120 -11.26 5.79 -1.26
C VAL A 120 -12.24 6.87 -1.72
N LYS A 121 -12.42 7.88 -0.87
CA LYS A 121 -13.30 9.01 -1.21
C LYS A 121 -12.77 9.79 -2.41
N VAL A 122 -13.64 10.02 -3.39
CA VAL A 122 -13.38 10.90 -4.53
C VAL A 122 -14.35 12.06 -4.47
N TYR A 123 -13.83 13.27 -4.43
CA TYR A 123 -14.60 14.49 -4.32
C TYR A 123 -14.91 15.05 -5.72
N HIS A 124 -16.09 15.60 -5.89
CA HIS A 124 -16.41 16.36 -7.10
C HIS A 124 -15.68 17.70 -7.09
N GLU A 125 -15.26 18.17 -8.26
CA GLU A 125 -14.61 19.49 -8.39
C GLU A 125 -15.49 20.64 -7.88
N LYS A 126 -16.80 20.51 -8.03
CA LYS A 126 -17.78 21.50 -7.59
C LYS A 126 -18.21 21.36 -6.11
N GLY A 127 -17.60 20.44 -5.37
CA GLY A 127 -17.96 20.17 -3.98
C GLY A 127 -19.09 19.14 -3.83
N GLY A 128 -19.63 19.03 -2.61
CA GLY A 128 -20.67 18.06 -2.26
C GLY A 128 -20.13 16.83 -1.56
N THR A 129 -21.00 15.83 -1.38
CA THR A 129 -20.65 14.57 -0.71
C THR A 129 -19.76 13.72 -1.62
N PRO A 130 -18.59 13.25 -1.13
CA PRO A 130 -17.72 12.40 -1.94
C PRO A 130 -18.32 11.01 -2.16
N ALA A 131 -18.02 10.41 -3.31
CA ALA A 131 -18.29 9.00 -3.56
C ALA A 131 -17.13 8.15 -3.00
N LYS A 132 -17.44 6.98 -2.45
CA LYS A 132 -16.46 6.02 -1.92
C LYS A 132 -16.16 4.93 -2.95
N ASN A 133 -15.62 5.32 -4.09
CA ASN A 133 -15.39 4.44 -5.24
C ASN A 133 -14.01 4.61 -5.86
N GLY A 134 -13.11 5.29 -5.18
CA GLY A 134 -11.75 5.52 -5.68
C GLY A 134 -10.73 4.50 -5.23
N VAL A 135 -9.59 4.57 -5.90
CA VAL A 135 -8.37 3.83 -5.56
C VAL A 135 -7.24 4.85 -5.42
N GLY A 136 -6.41 4.70 -4.39
CA GLY A 136 -5.25 5.57 -4.20
C GLY A 136 -4.30 5.54 -5.39
N ILE A 137 -3.66 6.65 -5.69
CA ILE A 137 -2.82 6.80 -6.90
C ILE A 137 -1.77 5.70 -7.00
N PHE A 138 -0.97 5.50 -5.95
CA PHE A 138 0.06 4.47 -5.95
C PHE A 138 -0.52 3.05 -5.92
N ALA A 139 -1.58 2.82 -5.14
CA ALA A 139 -2.23 1.51 -5.07
C ALA A 139 -2.76 1.07 -6.43
N ASP A 140 -3.37 1.98 -7.20
CA ASP A 140 -3.85 1.70 -8.56
C ASP A 140 -2.70 1.32 -9.49
N MET A 141 -1.61 2.08 -9.48
CA MET A 141 -0.41 1.79 -10.27
C MET A 141 0.20 0.43 -9.89
N PHE A 142 0.27 0.16 -8.59
CA PHE A 142 0.81 -1.09 -8.06
C PHE A 142 0.00 -2.30 -8.51
N MET A 143 -1.32 -2.26 -8.34
CA MET A 143 -2.19 -3.38 -8.70
C MET A 143 -2.22 -3.65 -10.21
N LYS A 144 -2.06 -2.62 -11.03
CA LYS A 144 -1.92 -2.76 -12.50
C LYS A 144 -0.58 -3.36 -12.89
N LYS A 145 0.49 -3.00 -12.19
CA LYS A 145 1.83 -3.55 -12.42
C LYS A 145 1.95 -5.01 -11.99
N PHE A 146 1.32 -5.37 -10.89
CA PHE A 146 1.39 -6.69 -10.27
C PHE A 146 -0.02 -7.31 -10.12
N PRO A 147 -0.70 -7.65 -11.24
CA PRO A 147 -2.10 -8.06 -11.20
C PRO A 147 -2.36 -9.38 -10.47
N PHE A 148 -1.35 -10.21 -10.29
CA PHE A 148 -1.48 -11.51 -9.61
C PHE A 148 -0.94 -11.51 -8.18
N LEU A 149 -0.30 -10.44 -7.75
CA LEU A 149 0.25 -10.35 -6.41
C LEU A 149 -0.88 -10.18 -5.39
N PRO A 150 -0.91 -10.99 -4.31
CA PRO A 150 -1.87 -10.80 -3.24
C PRO A 150 -1.76 -9.42 -2.59
N VAL A 151 -2.88 -8.71 -2.49
CA VAL A 151 -2.96 -7.40 -1.83
C VAL A 151 -4.08 -7.38 -0.81
N GLU A 152 -3.88 -6.64 0.26
CA GLU A 152 -4.89 -6.37 1.29
C GLU A 152 -4.68 -5.00 1.94
N GLU A 153 -5.59 -4.64 2.84
CA GLU A 153 -5.54 -3.41 3.63
C GLU A 153 -5.59 -3.72 5.12
N ASP A 154 -5.00 -2.85 5.92
CA ASP A 154 -5.02 -2.96 7.38
C ASP A 154 -6.46 -3.06 7.93
N GLY A 155 -7.37 -2.24 7.43
CA GLY A 155 -8.77 -2.27 7.86
C GLY A 155 -9.47 -3.59 7.55
N ARG A 156 -9.29 -4.14 6.36
CA ARG A 156 -9.88 -5.43 5.97
C ARG A 156 -9.26 -6.61 6.73
N LEU A 157 -7.98 -6.53 7.05
CA LEU A 157 -7.27 -7.57 7.81
C LEU A 157 -7.68 -7.66 9.29
N GLN A 158 -8.56 -6.78 9.77
CA GLN A 158 -9.23 -6.94 11.07
C GLN A 158 -10.26 -8.08 11.03
N ASP A 159 -10.78 -8.43 9.86
CA ASP A 159 -11.66 -9.59 9.70
C ASP A 159 -10.83 -10.87 9.68
N PRO A 160 -11.10 -11.85 10.60
CA PRO A 160 -10.32 -13.08 10.69
C PRO A 160 -10.35 -13.91 9.41
N GLY A 161 -11.48 -13.96 8.71
CA GLY A 161 -11.61 -14.71 7.46
C GLY A 161 -10.77 -14.12 6.32
N LEU A 162 -10.79 -12.80 6.18
CA LEU A 162 -9.95 -12.10 5.19
C LEU A 162 -8.47 -12.23 5.52
N ARG A 163 -8.13 -12.18 6.80
CA ARG A 163 -6.76 -12.37 7.30
C ARG A 163 -6.22 -13.76 6.95
N GLU A 164 -6.95 -14.81 7.26
CA GLU A 164 -6.56 -16.19 6.93
C GLU A 164 -6.43 -16.39 5.42
N ASN A 165 -7.38 -15.88 4.66
CA ASN A 165 -7.34 -15.95 3.20
C ASN A 165 -6.10 -15.26 2.62
N PHE A 166 -5.76 -14.07 3.11
CA PHE A 166 -4.56 -13.35 2.68
C PHE A 166 -3.29 -14.11 3.00
N ILE A 167 -3.16 -14.63 4.22
CA ILE A 167 -2.01 -15.43 4.65
C ILE A 167 -1.87 -16.66 3.75
N ALA A 168 -2.96 -17.38 3.47
CA ALA A 168 -2.93 -18.52 2.56
C ALA A 168 -2.47 -18.12 1.15
N ARG A 169 -2.96 -17.00 0.62
CA ARG A 169 -2.59 -16.52 -0.72
C ARG A 169 -1.13 -16.15 -0.85
N ILE A 170 -0.52 -15.51 0.16
CA ILE A 170 0.90 -15.16 0.11
C ILE A 170 1.79 -16.40 0.12
N PHE A 171 1.44 -17.44 0.85
CA PHE A 171 2.16 -18.71 0.83
C PHE A 171 2.03 -19.43 -0.51
N VAL A 172 0.83 -19.48 -1.08
CA VAL A 172 0.60 -20.07 -2.40
C VAL A 172 1.38 -19.32 -3.48
N TYR A 173 1.38 -17.99 -3.41
CA TYR A 173 2.14 -17.15 -4.35
C TYR A 173 3.65 -17.41 -4.25
N LYS A 174 4.18 -17.49 -3.03
CA LYS A 174 5.59 -17.82 -2.83
C LYS A 174 5.97 -19.17 -3.45
N ARG A 175 5.17 -20.21 -3.20
CA ARG A 175 5.42 -21.53 -3.78
C ARG A 175 5.33 -21.50 -5.31
N TRP A 176 4.36 -20.81 -5.86
CA TRP A 176 4.24 -20.66 -7.31
C TRP A 176 5.47 -19.98 -7.92
N MET A 177 5.95 -18.90 -7.33
CA MET A 177 7.15 -18.21 -7.80
C MET A 177 8.41 -19.06 -7.69
N GLU A 178 8.53 -19.87 -6.64
CA GLU A 178 9.63 -20.83 -6.50
C GLU A 178 9.59 -21.90 -7.58
N MET A 179 8.42 -22.40 -7.93
CA MET A 179 8.23 -23.38 -9.00
C MET A 179 8.63 -22.83 -10.38
N LEU A 180 8.38 -21.55 -10.65
CA LEU A 180 8.73 -20.90 -11.90
C LEU A 180 10.26 -20.71 -12.08
N LYS A 181 11.03 -20.76 -11.00
CA LYS A 181 12.50 -20.63 -11.04
C LYS A 181 13.22 -21.95 -11.35
N ASN A 182 12.54 -23.08 -11.26
CA ASN A 182 13.11 -24.41 -11.46
C ASN A 182 12.91 -24.90 -12.90
#